data_5b58e32a4b203f5229b7b6e7446e962d
#
_entry.id   5b58e32a4b203f5229b7b6e7446e962d
#
_cell.length_a   1.000
_cell.length_b   1.000
_cell.length_c   1.000
_cell.angle_alpha   90.00
_cell.angle_beta   90.00
_cell.angle_gamma   90.00
#
_symmetry.space_group_name_H-M   'P 1'
#
loop_
_entity.id
_entity.type
_entity.pdbx_description
1 polymer ?
#
loop_
_entity_poly.entity_id
_entity_poly.type
_entity_poly.pdbx_seq_one_letter_code
_entity_poly.pdbx_strand_id
1 'polypeptide(L)'
;IQAPYSASLSLRYYRLVIAATDDQAVNQAVFEACEADNVLVNSVDDPPHCRFMVPAIIDRSPLVVSIATNGASPVLSRQIRTQLEASIPHGMGKLADFSGKWRSTVKAKIMNPDERRIFWEELYASPLKEQVFNNNLAEADQLITQALTQWEKPKGEVYLVGAGPGDPELLTLKALRLMQQADVVIYDRLVSAPIMELCRRDAEKIYVGKARSNHSVPQDGINALLVKYASEGKRVCRLKGGDPFIFGRGGEEIQELFAAGVAFQVVPGIT
;
A
#
# COMPACT_ATOMS: atom_id res chain seq x y z
N ILE A 1 30.14 -18.67 20.43
CA ILE A 1 30.50 -19.76 21.39
C ILE A 1 29.81 -21.02 20.88
N GLN A 2 30.54 -22.03 20.52
CA GLN A 2 30.00 -23.37 20.27
C GLN A 2 30.08 -24.18 21.57
N ALA A 3 28.94 -24.33 22.24
CA ALA A 3 28.81 -25.14 23.44
C ALA A 3 27.39 -25.70 23.53
N PRO A 4 27.19 -26.87 24.15
CA PRO A 4 25.86 -27.36 24.49
C PRO A 4 25.10 -26.33 25.34
N TYR A 5 23.79 -26.30 25.20
CA TYR A 5 22.96 -25.48 26.08
C TYR A 5 23.10 -25.94 27.51
N SER A 6 23.22 -25.00 28.45
CA SER A 6 23.23 -25.26 29.89
C SER A 6 22.23 -24.31 30.55
N ALA A 7 21.41 -24.87 31.45
CA ALA A 7 20.46 -24.08 32.25
C ALA A 7 21.12 -23.00 33.12
N SER A 8 22.44 -23.06 33.31
CA SER A 8 23.23 -22.03 34.00
C SER A 8 23.51 -20.79 33.11
N LEU A 9 23.25 -20.89 31.80
CA LEU A 9 23.46 -19.79 30.86
C LEU A 9 22.33 -18.75 31.04
N SER A 10 22.67 -17.56 31.50
CA SER A 10 21.71 -16.45 31.56
C SER A 10 21.42 -15.92 30.17
N LEU A 11 20.14 -15.90 29.77
CA LEU A 11 19.68 -15.44 28.45
C LEU A 11 19.35 -13.96 28.42
N ARG A 12 19.28 -13.26 29.54
CA ARG A 12 18.90 -11.82 29.68
C ARG A 12 19.77 -10.84 28.86
N TYR A 13 20.96 -11.27 28.43
CA TYR A 13 21.84 -10.42 27.61
C TYR A 13 21.53 -10.51 26.10
N TYR A 14 20.68 -11.44 25.70
CA TYR A 14 20.23 -11.59 24.32
C TYR A 14 18.94 -10.82 24.09
N ARG A 15 18.73 -10.34 22.87
CA ARG A 15 17.49 -9.68 22.50
C ARG A 15 16.45 -10.65 21.95
N LEU A 16 16.94 -11.72 21.33
CA LEU A 16 16.12 -12.81 20.86
C LEU A 16 16.94 -14.11 20.89
N VAL A 17 16.20 -15.22 20.98
CA VAL A 17 16.76 -16.58 20.99
C VAL A 17 15.96 -17.44 20.03
N ILE A 18 16.65 -18.32 19.31
CA ILE A 18 16.03 -19.35 18.47
C ILE A 18 16.44 -20.71 19.03
N ALA A 19 15.45 -21.49 19.48
CA ALA A 19 15.63 -22.87 19.90
C ALA A 19 15.33 -23.78 18.70
N ALA A 20 16.37 -24.43 18.17
CA ALA A 20 16.28 -25.20 16.93
C ALA A 20 17.03 -26.54 17.11
N THR A 21 16.83 -27.23 18.24
CA THR A 21 17.43 -28.54 18.50
C THR A 21 16.39 -29.64 18.25
N ASP A 22 16.89 -30.88 18.03
CA ASP A 22 16.01 -32.04 17.91
C ASP A 22 15.53 -32.55 19.29
N ASP A 23 16.04 -31.98 20.39
CA ASP A 23 15.65 -32.31 21.76
C ASP A 23 14.59 -31.32 22.27
N GLN A 24 13.36 -31.80 22.35
CA GLN A 24 12.21 -30.99 22.83
C GLN A 24 12.41 -30.55 24.30
N ALA A 25 13.08 -31.34 25.15
CA ALA A 25 13.30 -30.93 26.52
C ALA A 25 14.27 -29.74 26.61
N VAL A 26 15.28 -29.71 25.75
CA VAL A 26 16.19 -28.56 25.62
C VAL A 26 15.44 -27.34 25.11
N ASN A 27 14.62 -27.49 24.06
CA ASN A 27 13.84 -26.37 23.50
C ASN A 27 12.86 -25.79 24.54
N GLN A 28 12.20 -26.66 25.32
CA GLN A 28 11.34 -26.25 26.42
C GLN A 28 12.10 -25.47 27.50
N ALA A 29 13.25 -25.99 27.94
CA ALA A 29 14.08 -25.33 28.95
C ALA A 29 14.57 -23.95 28.48
N VAL A 30 14.94 -23.82 27.19
CA VAL A 30 15.31 -22.54 26.59
C VAL A 30 14.11 -21.57 26.59
N PHE A 31 12.92 -22.05 26.23
CA PHE A 31 11.71 -21.24 26.26
C PHE A 31 11.42 -20.70 27.67
N GLU A 32 11.42 -21.57 28.69
CA GLU A 32 11.18 -21.18 30.08
C GLU A 32 12.20 -20.18 30.61
N ALA A 33 13.49 -20.36 30.27
CA ALA A 33 14.54 -19.42 30.63
C ALA A 33 14.34 -18.04 29.93
N CYS A 34 13.93 -18.04 28.66
CA CYS A 34 13.61 -16.81 27.93
C CYS A 34 12.42 -16.08 28.52
N GLU A 35 11.35 -16.80 28.92
CA GLU A 35 10.19 -16.22 29.60
C GLU A 35 10.58 -15.56 30.92
N ALA A 36 11.40 -16.25 31.72
CA ALA A 36 11.88 -15.73 33.01
C ALA A 36 12.73 -14.45 32.85
N ASP A 37 13.54 -14.39 31.78
CA ASP A 37 14.43 -13.26 31.48
C ASP A 37 13.76 -12.18 30.58
N ASN A 38 12.49 -12.37 30.18
CA ASN A 38 11.74 -11.50 29.24
C ASN A 38 12.48 -11.29 27.90
N VAL A 39 12.97 -12.37 27.32
CA VAL A 39 13.69 -12.43 26.05
C VAL A 39 12.79 -13.03 24.98
N LEU A 40 12.75 -12.44 23.79
CA LEU A 40 11.97 -12.98 22.67
C LEU A 40 12.54 -14.35 22.25
N VAL A 41 11.66 -15.35 22.15
CA VAL A 41 12.04 -16.72 21.80
C VAL A 41 11.20 -17.26 20.63
N ASN A 42 11.84 -17.99 19.74
CA ASN A 42 11.20 -18.82 18.73
C ASN A 42 11.70 -20.26 18.89
N SER A 43 10.79 -21.18 19.20
CA SER A 43 11.06 -22.61 19.17
C SER A 43 10.62 -23.17 17.83
N VAL A 44 11.57 -23.70 17.07
CA VAL A 44 11.32 -24.16 15.70
C VAL A 44 10.35 -25.35 15.73
N ASP A 45 9.35 -25.31 14.84
CA ASP A 45 8.26 -26.29 14.73
C ASP A 45 7.38 -26.45 15.98
N ASP A 46 7.44 -25.50 16.92
CA ASP A 46 6.68 -25.52 18.18
C ASP A 46 5.99 -24.18 18.45
N PRO A 47 4.87 -23.86 17.75
CA PRO A 47 4.18 -22.57 17.83
C PRO A 47 3.78 -22.12 19.25
N PRO A 48 3.32 -22.99 20.17
CA PRO A 48 3.01 -22.59 21.56
C PRO A 48 4.20 -21.99 22.31
N HIS A 49 5.42 -22.41 21.99
CA HIS A 49 6.66 -21.93 22.61
C HIS A 49 7.37 -20.87 21.75
N CYS A 50 6.58 -20.08 21.01
CA CYS A 50 7.09 -18.95 20.23
C CYS A 50 6.50 -17.63 20.72
N ARG A 51 7.35 -16.61 20.86
CA ARG A 51 6.95 -15.20 21.10
C ARG A 51 7.12 -14.33 19.87
N PHE A 52 7.76 -14.86 18.85
CA PHE A 52 7.79 -14.29 17.50
C PHE A 52 7.90 -15.42 16.48
N MET A 53 7.48 -15.13 15.26
CA MET A 53 7.59 -16.05 14.14
C MET A 53 8.55 -15.49 13.09
N VAL A 54 9.39 -16.36 12.52
CA VAL A 54 10.25 -16.01 11.39
C VAL A 54 9.43 -16.12 10.12
N PRO A 55 9.17 -15.02 9.40
CA PRO A 55 8.38 -15.04 8.17
C PRO A 55 9.18 -15.63 7.00
N ALA A 56 8.50 -16.03 5.93
CA ALA A 56 9.14 -16.21 4.64
C ALA A 56 9.53 -14.84 4.08
N ILE A 57 10.77 -14.68 3.61
CA ILE A 57 11.35 -13.39 3.23
C ILE A 57 11.72 -13.40 1.75
N ILE A 58 11.38 -12.29 1.06
CA ILE A 58 11.99 -11.91 -0.22
C ILE A 58 12.90 -10.73 0.08
N ASP A 59 14.20 -10.95 -0.03
CA ASP A 59 15.22 -9.93 0.22
C ASP A 59 15.68 -9.30 -1.10
N ARG A 60 15.46 -7.99 -1.19
CA ARG A 60 15.96 -7.09 -2.23
C ARG A 60 16.58 -5.87 -1.56
N SER A 61 17.34 -6.10 -0.49
CA SER A 61 17.84 -5.02 0.38
C SER A 61 18.18 -3.73 -0.37
N PRO A 62 17.73 -2.58 0.17
CA PRO A 62 17.05 -2.39 1.44
C PRO A 62 15.52 -2.67 1.42
N LEU A 63 14.96 -3.09 0.28
CA LEU A 63 13.57 -3.55 0.20
C LEU A 63 13.46 -5.00 0.72
N VAL A 64 12.61 -5.22 1.72
CA VAL A 64 12.31 -6.55 2.24
C VAL A 64 10.80 -6.76 2.24
N VAL A 65 10.37 -7.91 1.73
CA VAL A 65 8.96 -8.35 1.80
C VAL A 65 8.89 -9.58 2.70
N SER A 66 8.03 -9.54 3.71
CA SER A 66 7.82 -10.65 4.64
C SER A 66 6.39 -11.19 4.55
N ILE A 67 6.26 -12.52 4.60
CA ILE A 67 4.98 -13.22 4.48
C ILE A 67 4.86 -14.17 5.68
N ALA A 68 3.86 -13.96 6.51
CA ALA A 68 3.62 -14.75 7.70
C ALA A 68 2.18 -15.28 7.71
N THR A 69 1.99 -16.50 8.23
CA THR A 69 0.70 -17.11 8.50
C THR A 69 0.51 -17.39 10.00
N ASN A 70 1.28 -16.72 10.86
CA ASN A 70 1.30 -16.93 12.32
C ASN A 70 1.48 -18.41 12.71
N GLY A 71 2.30 -19.13 11.96
CA GLY A 71 2.56 -20.56 12.19
C GLY A 71 1.47 -21.49 11.61
N ALA A 72 0.34 -20.97 11.12
CA ALA A 72 -0.77 -21.79 10.66
C ALA A 72 -0.45 -22.63 9.39
N SER A 73 0.34 -22.10 8.47
CA SER A 73 0.69 -22.81 7.23
C SER A 73 2.01 -22.34 6.62
N PRO A 74 3.13 -22.93 6.97
CA PRO A 74 4.43 -22.62 6.35
C PRO A 74 4.45 -22.86 4.83
N VAL A 75 3.69 -23.89 4.37
CA VAL A 75 3.57 -24.21 2.94
C VAL A 75 2.90 -23.08 2.17
N LEU A 76 1.82 -22.50 2.72
CA LEU A 76 1.12 -21.35 2.10
C LEU A 76 2.05 -20.13 2.02
N SER A 77 2.78 -19.82 3.08
CA SER A 77 3.76 -18.71 3.09
C SER A 77 4.83 -18.89 2.01
N ARG A 78 5.32 -20.13 1.84
CA ARG A 78 6.30 -20.48 0.79
C ARG A 78 5.71 -20.34 -0.62
N GLN A 79 4.47 -20.78 -0.83
CA GLN A 79 3.78 -20.68 -2.12
C GLN A 79 3.58 -19.22 -2.51
N ILE A 80 3.07 -18.37 -1.59
CA ILE A 80 2.90 -16.94 -1.83
C ILE A 80 4.26 -16.28 -2.09
N ARG A 81 5.31 -16.63 -1.34
CA ARG A 81 6.66 -16.15 -1.60
C ARG A 81 7.09 -16.45 -3.04
N THR A 82 6.90 -17.69 -3.51
CA THR A 82 7.27 -18.08 -4.88
C THR A 82 6.53 -17.25 -5.93
N GLN A 83 5.25 -16.97 -5.73
CA GLN A 83 4.46 -16.13 -6.64
C GLN A 83 4.98 -14.67 -6.66
N LEU A 84 5.24 -14.10 -5.49
CA LEU A 84 5.73 -12.73 -5.37
C LEU A 84 7.18 -12.58 -5.84
N GLU A 85 8.02 -13.62 -5.71
CA GLU A 85 9.42 -13.62 -6.17
C GLU A 85 9.54 -13.25 -7.65
N ALA A 86 8.61 -13.74 -8.48
CA ALA A 86 8.56 -13.41 -9.92
C ALA A 86 8.06 -11.99 -10.20
N SER A 87 7.32 -11.38 -9.27
CA SER A 87 6.71 -10.05 -9.45
C SER A 87 7.61 -8.92 -8.93
N ILE A 88 8.63 -9.22 -8.12
CA ILE A 88 9.51 -8.24 -7.50
C ILE A 88 10.93 -8.37 -8.06
N PRO A 89 11.30 -7.58 -9.09
CA PRO A 89 12.60 -7.62 -9.71
C PRO A 89 13.74 -7.34 -8.73
N HIS A 90 14.91 -7.94 -8.98
CA HIS A 90 16.12 -7.70 -8.17
C HIS A 90 16.55 -6.23 -8.13
N GLY A 91 16.27 -5.47 -9.20
CA GLY A 91 16.57 -4.04 -9.28
C GLY A 91 15.81 -3.16 -8.28
N MET A 92 14.75 -3.66 -7.61
CA MET A 92 13.93 -2.86 -6.70
C MET A 92 14.73 -2.36 -5.48
N GLY A 93 15.68 -3.13 -4.98
CA GLY A 93 16.59 -2.66 -3.93
C GLY A 93 17.45 -1.48 -4.38
N LYS A 94 18.02 -1.58 -5.60
CA LYS A 94 18.77 -0.46 -6.19
C LYS A 94 17.92 0.80 -6.33
N LEU A 95 16.64 0.64 -6.72
CA LEU A 95 15.71 1.75 -6.85
C LEU A 95 15.41 2.40 -5.48
N ALA A 96 15.28 1.59 -4.43
CA ALA A 96 15.10 2.08 -3.07
C ALA A 96 16.34 2.86 -2.58
N ASP A 97 17.54 2.34 -2.82
CA ASP A 97 18.81 3.04 -2.50
C ASP A 97 18.94 4.36 -3.26
N PHE A 98 18.66 4.35 -4.57
CA PHE A 98 18.67 5.54 -5.40
C PHE A 98 17.70 6.60 -4.86
N SER A 99 16.47 6.19 -4.54
CA SER A 99 15.45 7.07 -3.98
C SER A 99 15.88 7.64 -2.62
N GLY A 100 16.54 6.81 -1.80
CA GLY A 100 17.10 7.21 -0.50
C GLY A 100 18.12 8.34 -0.63
N LYS A 101 19.02 8.28 -1.63
CA LYS A 101 20.01 9.32 -1.91
C LYS A 101 19.36 10.67 -2.29
N TRP A 102 18.29 10.62 -3.07
CA TRP A 102 17.62 11.82 -3.55
C TRP A 102 16.55 12.37 -2.61
N ARG A 103 16.19 11.63 -1.57
CA ARG A 103 15.08 11.96 -0.66
C ARG A 103 15.17 13.36 -0.04
N SER A 104 16.35 13.76 0.39
CA SER A 104 16.58 15.08 1.01
C SER A 104 16.42 16.21 -0.02
N THR A 105 16.97 16.05 -1.22
CA THR A 105 16.86 17.00 -2.31
C THR A 105 15.41 17.20 -2.76
N VAL A 106 14.68 16.09 -2.97
CA VAL A 106 13.26 16.13 -3.32
C VAL A 106 12.45 16.82 -2.21
N LYS A 107 12.73 16.50 -0.93
CA LYS A 107 12.06 17.12 0.22
C LYS A 107 12.29 18.62 0.31
N ALA A 108 13.50 19.08 -0.03
CA ALA A 108 13.83 20.51 -0.04
C ALA A 108 13.13 21.27 -1.17
N LYS A 109 12.92 20.63 -2.33
CA LYS A 109 12.28 21.24 -3.50
C LYS A 109 10.75 21.19 -3.43
N ILE A 110 10.18 20.08 -2.98
CA ILE A 110 8.73 19.85 -2.90
C ILE A 110 8.35 19.75 -1.42
N MET A 111 7.84 20.84 -0.85
CA MET A 111 7.55 20.94 0.59
C MET A 111 6.32 20.12 1.02
N ASN A 112 5.31 20.03 0.16
CA ASN A 112 4.06 19.30 0.44
C ASN A 112 4.29 17.78 0.38
N PRO A 113 3.92 16.99 1.41
CA PRO A 113 4.08 15.53 1.43
C PRO A 113 3.30 14.81 0.32
N ASP A 114 2.07 15.24 0.02
CA ASP A 114 1.22 14.63 -1.01
C ASP A 114 1.80 14.87 -2.41
N GLU A 115 2.28 16.09 -2.68
CA GLU A 115 2.95 16.41 -3.94
C GLU A 115 4.24 15.60 -4.10
N ARG A 116 5.02 15.39 -3.03
CA ARG A 116 6.22 14.52 -3.08
C ARG A 116 5.88 13.08 -3.41
N ARG A 117 4.77 12.57 -2.87
CA ARG A 117 4.32 11.22 -3.18
C ARG A 117 3.98 11.10 -4.67
N ILE A 118 3.22 12.05 -5.22
CA ILE A 118 2.88 12.08 -6.65
C ILE A 118 4.14 12.15 -7.50
N PHE A 119 5.09 13.02 -7.14
CA PHE A 119 6.39 13.10 -7.83
C PHE A 119 7.10 11.74 -7.89
N TRP A 120 7.19 11.02 -6.77
CA TRP A 120 7.83 9.70 -6.74
C TRP A 120 7.05 8.65 -7.54
N GLU A 121 5.73 8.66 -7.48
CA GLU A 121 4.89 7.75 -8.25
C GLU A 121 5.09 7.93 -9.76
N GLU A 122 5.10 9.19 -10.24
CA GLU A 122 5.37 9.51 -11.64
C GLU A 122 6.80 9.12 -12.05
N LEU A 123 7.76 9.40 -11.20
CA LEU A 123 9.15 9.07 -11.44
C LEU A 123 9.38 7.55 -11.57
N TYR A 124 8.72 6.75 -10.71
CA TYR A 124 8.78 5.29 -10.79
C TYR A 124 8.04 4.70 -12.01
N ALA A 125 7.10 5.43 -12.58
CA ALA A 125 6.44 5.07 -13.83
C ALA A 125 7.22 5.52 -15.08
N SER A 126 8.28 6.31 -14.92
CA SER A 126 9.13 6.85 -15.98
C SER A 126 10.27 5.88 -16.34
N PRO A 127 11.02 6.16 -17.41
CA PRO A 127 12.22 5.39 -17.81
C PRO A 127 13.32 5.31 -16.73
N LEU A 128 13.31 6.19 -15.73
CA LEU A 128 14.27 6.20 -14.61
C LEU A 128 14.42 4.83 -13.96
N LYS A 129 13.32 4.14 -13.75
CA LYS A 129 13.30 2.81 -13.13
C LYS A 129 14.20 1.83 -13.87
N GLU A 130 14.11 1.79 -15.20
CA GLU A 130 14.94 0.90 -16.03
C GLU A 130 16.42 1.32 -16.02
N GLN A 131 16.71 2.62 -15.98
CA GLN A 131 18.10 3.11 -15.90
C GLN A 131 18.73 2.65 -14.57
N VAL A 132 18.01 2.75 -13.47
CA VAL A 132 18.50 2.27 -12.16
C VAL A 132 18.69 0.75 -12.17
N PHE A 133 17.77 -0.01 -12.74
CA PHE A 133 17.85 -1.47 -12.82
C PHE A 133 19.10 -1.90 -13.61
N ASN A 134 19.41 -1.20 -14.71
CA ASN A 134 20.55 -1.43 -15.55
C ASN A 134 21.87 -0.81 -15.03
N ASN A 135 21.83 -0.20 -13.84
CA ASN A 135 22.97 0.48 -13.21
C ASN A 135 23.50 1.71 -13.98
N ASN A 136 22.66 2.32 -14.83
CA ASN A 136 22.95 3.56 -15.55
C ASN A 136 22.66 4.78 -14.66
N LEU A 137 23.40 4.90 -13.55
CA LEU A 137 23.09 5.88 -12.50
C LEU A 137 23.25 7.33 -12.96
N ALA A 138 24.17 7.63 -13.87
CA ALA A 138 24.36 8.98 -14.41
C ALA A 138 23.11 9.44 -15.20
N GLU A 139 22.53 8.58 -16.01
CA GLU A 139 21.30 8.83 -16.74
C GLU A 139 20.10 8.99 -15.79
N ALA A 140 20.02 8.13 -14.76
CA ALA A 140 18.99 8.22 -13.74
C ALA A 140 19.07 9.55 -12.96
N ASP A 141 20.29 10.04 -12.63
CA ASP A 141 20.50 11.32 -11.97
C ASP A 141 20.08 12.51 -12.87
N GLN A 142 20.29 12.41 -14.18
CA GLN A 142 19.81 13.40 -15.15
C GLN A 142 18.27 13.44 -15.19
N LEU A 143 17.62 12.27 -15.27
CA LEU A 143 16.18 12.16 -15.33
C LEU A 143 15.50 12.74 -14.09
N ILE A 144 15.97 12.43 -12.87
CA ILE A 144 15.39 13.00 -11.66
C ILE A 144 15.67 14.51 -11.54
N THR A 145 16.84 14.98 -11.96
CA THR A 145 17.17 16.40 -11.96
C THR A 145 16.26 17.17 -12.91
N GLN A 146 16.04 16.63 -14.10
CA GLN A 146 15.10 17.19 -15.07
C GLN A 146 13.68 17.21 -14.53
N ALA A 147 13.20 16.09 -13.96
CA ALA A 147 11.89 15.99 -13.35
C ALA A 147 11.69 17.01 -12.22
N LEU A 148 12.70 17.21 -11.36
CA LEU A 148 12.65 18.23 -10.29
C LEU A 148 12.66 19.67 -10.84
N THR A 149 13.37 19.92 -11.94
CA THR A 149 13.42 21.24 -12.56
C THR A 149 12.12 21.60 -13.24
N GLN A 150 11.47 20.63 -13.85
CA GLN A 150 10.20 20.78 -14.57
C GLN A 150 8.98 20.52 -13.68
N TRP A 151 9.20 20.26 -12.38
CA TRP A 151 8.11 19.95 -11.47
C TRP A 151 7.12 21.10 -11.37
N GLU A 152 5.89 20.81 -11.69
CA GLU A 152 4.73 21.68 -11.49
C GLU A 152 3.76 21.01 -10.50
N LYS A 153 3.03 21.84 -9.75
CA LYS A 153 1.98 21.33 -8.87
C LYS A 153 0.96 20.52 -9.69
N PRO A 154 0.66 19.26 -9.27
CA PRO A 154 -0.30 18.44 -10.00
C PRO A 154 -1.66 19.13 -10.08
N LYS A 155 -2.28 19.07 -11.26
CA LYS A 155 -3.69 19.40 -11.40
C LYS A 155 -4.49 18.23 -10.88
N GLY A 156 -5.49 18.51 -10.03
CA GLY A 156 -6.39 17.49 -9.56
C GLY A 156 -7.27 16.95 -10.67
N GLU A 157 -7.71 15.73 -10.49
CA GLU A 157 -8.63 15.08 -11.42
C GLU A 157 -9.67 14.23 -10.67
N VAL A 158 -10.76 13.90 -11.32
CA VAL A 158 -11.84 13.10 -10.75
C VAL A 158 -12.00 11.81 -11.52
N TYR A 159 -12.05 10.69 -10.82
CA TYR A 159 -12.38 9.37 -11.36
C TYR A 159 -13.79 8.99 -10.96
N LEU A 160 -14.72 8.90 -11.92
CA LEU A 160 -16.03 8.32 -11.69
C LEU A 160 -15.91 6.81 -11.92
N VAL A 161 -15.94 6.05 -10.83
CA VAL A 161 -15.62 4.62 -10.85
C VAL A 161 -16.82 3.79 -10.45
N GLY A 162 -17.19 2.85 -11.30
CA GLY A 162 -18.17 1.83 -11.00
C GLY A 162 -17.55 0.73 -10.13
N ALA A 163 -18.16 0.50 -8.97
CA ALA A 163 -17.72 -0.52 -8.00
C ALA A 163 -18.33 -1.91 -8.27
N GLY A 164 -19.16 -2.05 -9.30
CA GLY A 164 -19.88 -3.29 -9.55
C GLY A 164 -20.89 -3.63 -8.45
N PRO A 165 -21.32 -4.89 -8.36
CA PRO A 165 -22.36 -5.35 -7.42
C PRO A 165 -21.84 -5.55 -5.99
N GLY A 166 -20.55 -5.32 -5.73
CA GLY A 166 -19.96 -5.39 -4.39
C GLY A 166 -18.93 -6.51 -4.21
N ASP A 167 -18.73 -7.36 -5.21
CA ASP A 167 -17.68 -8.37 -5.23
C ASP A 167 -16.37 -7.76 -5.77
N PRO A 168 -15.26 -7.82 -5.01
CA PRO A 168 -13.96 -7.33 -5.46
C PRO A 168 -13.44 -7.95 -6.77
N GLU A 169 -13.77 -9.20 -7.05
CA GLU A 169 -13.34 -9.89 -8.26
C GLU A 169 -14.03 -9.38 -9.53
N LEU A 170 -15.13 -8.64 -9.36
CA LEU A 170 -15.86 -8.00 -10.45
C LEU A 170 -15.46 -6.56 -10.73
N LEU A 171 -14.43 -6.05 -10.04
CA LEU A 171 -13.83 -4.76 -10.37
C LEU A 171 -13.03 -4.85 -11.66
N THR A 172 -13.11 -3.79 -12.46
CA THR A 172 -12.16 -3.66 -13.56
C THR A 172 -10.75 -3.37 -13.01
N LEU A 173 -9.70 -3.84 -13.69
CA LEU A 173 -8.31 -3.53 -13.33
C LEU A 173 -8.03 -2.02 -13.28
N LYS A 174 -8.70 -1.26 -14.16
CA LYS A 174 -8.60 0.20 -14.17
C LYS A 174 -9.23 0.81 -12.92
N ALA A 175 -10.41 0.32 -12.50
CA ALA A 175 -11.06 0.76 -11.26
C ALA A 175 -10.14 0.56 -10.05
N LEU A 176 -9.62 -0.65 -9.87
CA LEU A 176 -8.71 -0.99 -8.79
C LEU A 176 -7.49 -0.04 -8.76
N ARG A 177 -6.84 0.15 -9.91
CA ARG A 177 -5.67 1.04 -10.00
C ARG A 177 -5.99 2.47 -9.61
N LEU A 178 -7.09 3.05 -10.10
CA LEU A 178 -7.47 4.43 -9.80
C LEU A 178 -7.92 4.60 -8.34
N MET A 179 -8.61 3.61 -7.77
CA MET A 179 -8.93 3.58 -6.33
C MET A 179 -7.68 3.60 -5.45
N GLN A 180 -6.63 2.86 -5.84
CA GLN A 180 -5.36 2.82 -5.13
C GLN A 180 -4.51 4.09 -5.31
N GLN A 181 -4.75 4.88 -6.35
CA GLN A 181 -4.07 6.15 -6.60
C GLN A 181 -4.79 7.36 -5.99
N ALA A 182 -6.07 7.24 -5.65
CA ALA A 182 -6.89 8.34 -5.18
C ALA A 182 -6.42 8.90 -3.82
N ASP A 183 -6.45 10.22 -3.69
CA ASP A 183 -6.17 10.94 -2.45
C ASP A 183 -7.43 11.06 -1.58
N VAL A 184 -8.58 11.15 -2.27
CA VAL A 184 -9.90 11.24 -1.65
C VAL A 184 -10.84 10.24 -2.32
N VAL A 185 -11.59 9.50 -1.52
CA VAL A 185 -12.61 8.56 -2.00
C VAL A 185 -13.97 9.03 -1.49
N ILE A 186 -14.84 9.46 -2.41
CA ILE A 186 -16.21 9.88 -2.11
C ILE A 186 -17.15 8.73 -2.50
N TYR A 187 -17.85 8.16 -1.53
CA TYR A 187 -18.64 6.94 -1.74
C TYR A 187 -19.99 6.97 -1.05
N ASP A 188 -20.90 6.11 -1.49
CA ASP A 188 -22.24 5.98 -0.93
C ASP A 188 -22.48 4.56 -0.36
N ARG A 189 -23.72 4.33 0.12
CA ARG A 189 -24.12 3.09 0.79
C ARG A 189 -24.03 1.84 -0.09
N LEU A 190 -24.06 1.98 -1.41
CA LEU A 190 -24.08 0.84 -2.33
C LEU A 190 -22.69 0.22 -2.52
N VAL A 191 -21.62 0.91 -2.08
CA VAL A 191 -20.27 0.38 -2.13
C VAL A 191 -20.04 -0.53 -0.93
N SER A 192 -19.68 -1.79 -1.19
CA SER A 192 -19.43 -2.80 -0.15
C SER A 192 -18.15 -2.55 0.64
N ALA A 193 -18.08 -3.06 1.87
CA ALA A 193 -16.88 -2.96 2.70
C ALA A 193 -15.64 -3.61 2.04
N PRO A 194 -15.72 -4.82 1.42
CA PRO A 194 -14.58 -5.41 0.73
C PRO A 194 -14.02 -4.54 -0.41
N ILE A 195 -14.88 -3.82 -1.13
CA ILE A 195 -14.44 -2.84 -2.15
C ILE A 195 -13.72 -1.67 -1.49
N MET A 196 -14.23 -1.14 -0.38
CA MET A 196 -13.60 -0.03 0.33
C MET A 196 -12.22 -0.39 0.92
N GLU A 197 -11.98 -1.66 1.25
CA GLU A 197 -10.68 -2.16 1.72
C GLU A 197 -9.60 -2.13 0.62
N LEU A 198 -10.00 -2.17 -0.65
CA LEU A 198 -9.09 -2.05 -1.80
C LEU A 198 -8.64 -0.62 -2.08
N CYS A 199 -9.33 0.38 -1.53
CA CYS A 199 -8.89 1.76 -1.63
C CYS A 199 -7.58 1.98 -0.88
N ARG A 200 -6.78 2.95 -1.33
CA ARG A 200 -5.56 3.34 -0.64
C ARG A 200 -5.83 3.59 0.85
N ARG A 201 -4.99 3.04 1.72
CA ARG A 201 -5.25 2.98 3.16
C ARG A 201 -5.32 4.37 3.81
N ASP A 202 -4.45 5.27 3.37
CA ASP A 202 -4.31 6.65 3.84
C ASP A 202 -5.14 7.67 3.03
N ALA A 203 -5.96 7.22 2.06
CA ALA A 203 -6.91 8.09 1.37
C ALA A 203 -7.98 8.60 2.33
N GLU A 204 -8.34 9.88 2.20
CA GLU A 204 -9.49 10.45 2.90
C GLU A 204 -10.78 9.82 2.37
N LYS A 205 -11.59 9.22 3.24
CA LYS A 205 -12.82 8.51 2.87
C LYS A 205 -14.04 9.31 3.30
N ILE A 206 -14.83 9.81 2.33
CA ILE A 206 -15.99 10.67 2.56
C ILE A 206 -17.26 9.92 2.18
N TYR A 207 -18.09 9.64 3.17
CA TYR A 207 -19.39 9.03 2.97
C TYR A 207 -20.43 10.08 2.63
N VAL A 208 -21.13 9.94 1.48
CA VAL A 208 -22.15 10.87 1.01
C VAL A 208 -23.55 10.22 0.88
N GLY A 209 -23.70 8.97 1.29
CA GLY A 209 -24.98 8.27 1.28
C GLY A 209 -25.97 8.76 2.34
N LYS A 210 -27.22 8.31 2.25
CA LYS A 210 -28.24 8.59 3.27
C LYS A 210 -27.88 7.88 4.58
N ALA A 211 -27.52 8.63 5.62
CA ALA A 211 -27.46 8.10 6.97
C ALA A 211 -28.89 7.91 7.53
N ARG A 212 -29.06 6.96 8.47
CA ARG A 212 -30.37 6.76 9.16
C ARG A 212 -30.86 8.00 9.93
N SER A 213 -29.99 8.97 10.18
CA SER A 213 -30.26 10.25 10.83
C SER A 213 -30.10 11.40 9.83
N ASN A 214 -31.14 11.70 9.15
CA ASN A 214 -31.65 12.97 8.57
C ASN A 214 -30.80 13.89 7.67
N HIS A 215 -29.57 13.63 7.26
CA HIS A 215 -28.88 14.49 6.30
C HIS A 215 -28.14 13.67 5.24
N SER A 216 -28.81 13.41 4.09
CA SER A 216 -28.10 13.05 2.86
C SER A 216 -27.45 14.30 2.29
N VAL A 217 -26.21 14.20 1.86
CA VAL A 217 -25.61 15.28 1.06
C VAL A 217 -26.40 15.38 -0.24
N PRO A 218 -27.01 16.54 -0.57
CA PRO A 218 -27.69 16.73 -1.86
C PRO A 218 -26.71 16.50 -3.02
N GLN A 219 -27.23 16.22 -4.22
CA GLN A 219 -26.36 15.98 -5.38
C GLN A 219 -25.43 17.18 -5.65
N ASP A 220 -25.94 18.39 -5.53
CA ASP A 220 -25.14 19.61 -5.69
C ASP A 220 -24.00 19.70 -4.67
N GLY A 221 -24.23 19.20 -3.45
CA GLY A 221 -23.19 19.12 -2.43
C GLY A 221 -22.11 18.08 -2.77
N ILE A 222 -22.49 16.97 -3.40
CA ILE A 222 -21.53 15.96 -3.87
C ILE A 222 -20.69 16.56 -5.01
N ASN A 223 -21.32 17.21 -5.96
CA ASN A 223 -20.66 17.86 -7.09
C ASN A 223 -19.66 18.93 -6.60
N ALA A 224 -20.10 19.76 -5.64
CA ALA A 224 -19.22 20.77 -5.01
C ALA A 224 -18.00 20.16 -4.30
N LEU A 225 -18.16 19.00 -3.63
CA LEU A 225 -17.03 18.28 -3.02
C LEU A 225 -16.05 17.76 -4.08
N LEU A 226 -16.53 17.19 -5.19
CA LEU A 226 -15.69 16.73 -6.28
C LEU A 226 -14.84 17.86 -6.86
N VAL A 227 -15.48 19.00 -7.19
CA VAL A 227 -14.81 20.19 -7.73
C VAL A 227 -13.83 20.76 -6.71
N LYS A 228 -14.22 20.87 -5.43
CA LYS A 228 -13.37 21.42 -4.37
C LYS A 228 -12.05 20.64 -4.26
N TYR A 229 -12.12 19.34 -4.04
CA TYR A 229 -10.92 18.53 -3.84
C TYR A 229 -10.03 18.46 -5.10
N ALA A 230 -10.64 18.41 -6.29
CA ALA A 230 -9.88 18.47 -7.52
C ALA A 230 -9.18 19.84 -7.71
N SER A 231 -9.83 20.94 -7.35
CA SER A 231 -9.22 22.29 -7.39
C SER A 231 -8.06 22.44 -6.40
N GLU A 232 -8.05 21.66 -5.32
CA GLU A 232 -6.93 21.57 -4.38
C GLU A 232 -5.72 20.77 -4.95
N GLY A 233 -5.86 20.17 -6.15
CA GLY A 233 -4.83 19.35 -6.78
C GLY A 233 -4.89 17.87 -6.40
N LYS A 234 -5.99 17.40 -5.79
CA LYS A 234 -6.16 16.02 -5.35
C LYS A 234 -6.74 15.13 -6.44
N ARG A 235 -6.35 13.87 -6.46
CA ARG A 235 -6.98 12.80 -7.26
C ARG A 235 -8.19 12.28 -6.49
N VAL A 236 -9.38 12.53 -6.99
CA VAL A 236 -10.65 12.22 -6.32
C VAL A 236 -11.31 11.01 -6.97
N CYS A 237 -11.52 9.94 -6.25
CA CYS A 237 -12.32 8.81 -6.71
C CYS A 237 -13.76 8.95 -6.21
N ARG A 238 -14.69 9.21 -7.12
CA ARG A 238 -16.12 9.06 -6.87
C ARG A 238 -16.50 7.60 -7.13
N LEU A 239 -16.65 6.84 -6.07
CA LEU A 239 -16.93 5.40 -6.12
C LEU A 239 -18.44 5.15 -5.97
N LYS A 240 -19.04 4.46 -6.94
CA LYS A 240 -20.49 4.24 -7.06
C LYS A 240 -20.78 2.75 -7.19
N GLY A 241 -21.77 2.24 -6.46
CA GLY A 241 -22.25 0.87 -6.67
C GLY A 241 -22.78 0.68 -8.09
N GLY A 242 -22.51 -0.47 -8.71
CA GLY A 242 -22.84 -0.73 -10.11
C GLY A 242 -22.00 0.08 -11.09
N ASP A 243 -22.64 0.64 -12.12
CA ASP A 243 -22.06 1.53 -13.11
C ASP A 243 -22.41 3.00 -12.82
N PRO A 244 -21.51 3.97 -13.03
CA PRO A 244 -21.76 5.38 -12.74
C PRO A 244 -22.91 5.99 -13.53
N PHE A 245 -23.24 5.46 -14.72
CA PHE A 245 -24.27 5.99 -15.61
C PHE A 245 -25.60 5.24 -15.54
N ILE A 246 -25.61 4.01 -15.06
CA ILE A 246 -26.85 3.23 -14.91
C ILE A 246 -27.50 3.58 -13.59
N PHE A 247 -28.54 4.43 -13.64
CA PHE A 247 -29.24 5.02 -12.47
C PHE A 247 -28.33 5.74 -11.47
N GLY A 248 -27.06 6.03 -11.88
CA GLY A 248 -26.02 6.57 -10.99
C GLY A 248 -25.88 8.09 -11.02
N ARG A 249 -26.64 8.84 -11.85
CA ARG A 249 -26.52 10.30 -12.04
C ARG A 249 -25.10 10.77 -12.43
N GLY A 250 -24.27 9.90 -13.02
CA GLY A 250 -22.91 10.23 -13.45
C GLY A 250 -22.85 11.36 -14.47
N GLY A 251 -23.89 11.49 -15.30
CA GLY A 251 -24.00 12.60 -16.27
C GLY A 251 -24.04 13.97 -15.60
N GLU A 252 -24.76 14.13 -14.49
CA GLU A 252 -24.83 15.40 -13.74
C GLU A 252 -23.48 15.75 -13.11
N GLU A 253 -22.81 14.74 -12.51
CA GLU A 253 -21.48 14.92 -11.92
C GLU A 253 -20.46 15.38 -12.98
N ILE A 254 -20.49 14.80 -14.20
CA ILE A 254 -19.61 15.20 -15.31
C ILE A 254 -19.88 16.61 -15.80
N GLN A 255 -21.16 17.02 -15.92
CA GLN A 255 -21.49 18.35 -16.39
C GLN A 255 -20.88 19.43 -15.48
N GLU A 256 -20.96 19.25 -14.16
CA GLU A 256 -20.38 20.17 -13.18
C GLU A 256 -18.84 20.17 -13.24
N LEU A 257 -18.21 18.99 -13.37
CA LEU A 257 -16.76 18.90 -13.52
C LEU A 257 -16.27 19.59 -14.80
N PHE A 258 -16.98 19.40 -15.90
CA PHE A 258 -16.67 20.04 -17.17
C PHE A 258 -16.82 21.57 -17.07
N ALA A 259 -17.93 22.06 -16.49
CA ALA A 259 -18.15 23.48 -16.27
C ALA A 259 -17.08 24.12 -15.38
N ALA A 260 -16.55 23.35 -14.40
CA ALA A 260 -15.48 23.81 -13.52
C ALA A 260 -14.06 23.65 -14.13
N GLY A 261 -13.93 23.12 -15.36
CA GLY A 261 -12.63 22.87 -15.99
C GLY A 261 -11.79 21.79 -15.32
N VAL A 262 -12.42 20.89 -14.56
CA VAL A 262 -11.77 19.77 -13.87
C VAL A 262 -11.62 18.59 -14.82
N ALA A 263 -10.41 18.04 -14.92
CA ALA A 263 -10.15 16.81 -15.67
C ALA A 263 -10.84 15.62 -14.99
N PHE A 264 -11.43 14.73 -15.79
CA PHE A 264 -12.07 13.53 -15.25
C PHE A 264 -11.89 12.31 -16.14
N GLN A 265 -12.01 11.14 -15.55
CA GLN A 265 -12.08 9.86 -16.23
C GLN A 265 -13.29 9.07 -15.74
N VAL A 266 -13.91 8.34 -16.67
CA VAL A 266 -15.01 7.42 -16.33
C VAL A 266 -14.51 5.98 -16.45
N VAL A 267 -14.87 5.18 -15.47
CA VAL A 267 -14.58 3.73 -15.43
C VAL A 267 -15.89 2.99 -15.21
N PRO A 268 -16.34 2.21 -16.19
CA PRO A 268 -17.57 1.44 -16.05
C PRO A 268 -17.47 0.38 -14.97
N GLY A 269 -18.60 -0.02 -14.42
CA GLY A 269 -18.76 -1.15 -13.52
C GLY A 269 -19.86 -2.10 -13.99
N ILE A 270 -19.84 -3.33 -13.48
CA ILE A 270 -20.89 -4.30 -13.70
C ILE A 270 -22.14 -3.87 -12.93
N THR A 271 -23.29 -3.87 -13.59
CA THR A 271 -24.60 -3.47 -13.00
C THR A 271 -25.56 -4.64 -13.02
#